data_311bb2afe79538885658d7b1f0e44e3b
#
_entry.id   311bb2afe79538885658d7b1f0e44e3b
#
_cell.length_a   1.000
_cell.length_b   1.000
_cell.length_c   1.000
_cell.angle_alpha   90.00
_cell.angle_beta   90.00
_cell.angle_gamma   90.00
#
_symmetry.space_group_name_H-M   'P 1'
#
loop_
_entity.id
_entity.type
_entity.pdbx_description
1 polymer ?
#
loop_
_entity_poly.entity_id
_entity_poly.type
_entity_poly.pdbx_seq_one_letter_code
_entity_poly.pdbx_strand_id
1 'polypeptide(L)'
;MNRSTRLEPFARLADQRQRGAARSLQQSQEELARYRQRLQELQAYRAEYLGRFKNIGKTGSSADYIKRFINFLAKVEDGIRQLESLIGLTEGRCDQRREEWLAARARFQTLDEVIGRYRNDEEQDRLRREQRESDERGQRGPLRSP
;
A
#
# COMPACT_ATOMS: atom_id res chain seq x y z
N MET A 1 -22.06 -25.32 -14.09
CA MET A 1 -21.39 -24.07 -13.67
C MET A 1 -20.04 -23.98 -14.36
N ASN A 2 -19.78 -22.88 -15.03
CA ASN A 2 -18.54 -22.67 -15.76
C ASN A 2 -17.32 -22.54 -14.84
N ARG A 3 -16.13 -22.86 -15.36
CA ARG A 3 -14.88 -22.72 -14.61
C ARG A 3 -14.65 -21.28 -14.17
N SER A 4 -14.93 -20.30 -15.03
CA SER A 4 -14.82 -18.88 -14.68
C SER A 4 -15.71 -18.53 -13.49
N THR A 5 -16.95 -18.98 -13.48
CA THR A 5 -17.91 -18.72 -12.39
C THR A 5 -17.46 -19.35 -11.08
N ARG A 6 -16.85 -20.55 -11.12
CA ARG A 6 -16.33 -21.23 -9.92
C ARG A 6 -15.16 -20.47 -9.30
N LEU A 7 -14.35 -19.79 -10.10
CA LEU A 7 -13.17 -19.06 -9.64
C LEU A 7 -13.47 -17.62 -9.19
N GLU A 8 -14.60 -17.05 -9.60
CA GLU A 8 -14.98 -15.68 -9.24
C GLU A 8 -14.95 -15.39 -7.74
N PRO A 9 -15.46 -16.25 -6.84
CA PRO A 9 -15.37 -15.99 -5.40
C PRO A 9 -13.93 -15.88 -4.90
N PHE A 10 -13.03 -16.70 -5.45
CA PHE A 10 -11.60 -16.65 -5.09
C PHE A 10 -10.95 -15.36 -5.58
N ALA A 11 -11.31 -14.91 -6.78
CA ALA A 11 -10.82 -13.64 -7.32
C ALA A 11 -11.32 -12.45 -6.50
N ARG A 12 -12.59 -12.46 -6.07
CA ARG A 12 -13.13 -11.43 -5.19
C ARG A 12 -12.40 -11.38 -3.86
N LEU A 13 -12.11 -12.53 -3.26
CA LEU A 13 -11.35 -12.60 -2.01
C LEU A 13 -9.92 -12.10 -2.23
N ALA A 14 -9.27 -12.49 -3.31
CA ALA A 14 -7.92 -12.02 -3.65
C ALA A 14 -7.89 -10.51 -3.88
N ASP A 15 -8.92 -9.94 -4.52
CA ASP A 15 -9.05 -8.49 -4.69
C ASP A 15 -9.21 -7.76 -3.36
N GLN A 16 -10.05 -8.28 -2.46
CA GLN A 16 -10.22 -7.72 -1.12
C GLN A 16 -8.92 -7.75 -0.34
N ARG A 17 -8.15 -8.83 -0.44
CA ARG A 17 -6.84 -8.97 0.23
C ARG A 17 -5.82 -7.97 -0.30
N GLN A 18 -5.75 -7.80 -1.63
CA GLN A 18 -4.82 -6.82 -2.21
C GLN A 18 -5.19 -5.39 -1.81
N ARG A 19 -6.47 -5.05 -1.79
CA ARG A 19 -6.95 -3.72 -1.36
C ARG A 19 -6.65 -3.48 0.12
N GLY A 20 -6.85 -4.49 0.96
CA GLY A 20 -6.51 -4.43 2.38
C GLY A 20 -5.01 -4.22 2.60
N ALA A 21 -4.18 -4.94 1.85
CA ALA A 21 -2.73 -4.80 1.89
C ALA A 21 -2.27 -3.42 1.41
N ALA A 22 -2.91 -2.87 0.36
CA ALA A 22 -2.64 -1.52 -0.12
C ALA A 22 -2.97 -0.46 0.94
N ARG A 23 -4.11 -0.58 1.62
CA ARG A 23 -4.47 0.32 2.72
C ARG A 23 -3.49 0.25 3.88
N SER A 24 -3.06 -0.96 4.23
CA SER A 24 -2.09 -1.18 5.31
C SER A 24 -0.74 -0.54 4.98
N LEU A 25 -0.28 -0.67 3.74
CA LEU A 25 0.93 0.00 3.25
C LEU A 25 0.78 1.52 3.32
N GLN A 26 -0.34 2.05 2.84
CA GLN A 26 -0.61 3.49 2.85
C GLN A 26 -0.59 4.06 4.28
N GLN A 27 -1.22 3.37 5.24
CA GLN A 27 -1.22 3.78 6.65
C GLN A 27 0.20 3.84 7.22
N SER A 28 1.04 2.85 6.88
CA SER A 28 2.44 2.82 7.32
C SER A 28 3.25 3.96 6.70
N GLN A 29 3.01 4.27 5.42
CA GLN A 29 3.66 5.40 4.73
C GLN A 29 3.26 6.74 5.32
N GLU A 30 1.99 6.93 5.67
CA GLU A 30 1.49 8.14 6.32
C GLU A 30 2.09 8.32 7.71
N GLU A 31 2.19 7.23 8.47
CA GLU A 31 2.83 7.23 9.79
C GLU A 31 4.30 7.62 9.68
N LEU A 32 5.02 7.04 8.72
CA LEU A 32 6.42 7.38 8.45
C LEU A 32 6.59 8.87 8.10
N ALA A 33 5.72 9.39 7.26
CA ALA A 33 5.74 10.81 6.87
C ALA A 33 5.52 11.71 8.09
N ARG A 34 4.61 11.35 9.00
CA ARG A 34 4.38 12.12 10.24
C ARG A 34 5.61 12.11 11.15
N TYR A 35 6.26 10.98 11.31
CA TYR A 35 7.47 10.90 12.15
C TYR A 35 8.63 11.70 11.54
N ARG A 36 8.82 11.66 10.23
CA ARG A 36 9.83 12.45 9.54
C ARG A 36 9.57 13.94 9.68
N GLN A 37 8.31 14.35 9.59
CA GLN A 37 7.91 15.75 9.80
C GLN A 37 8.23 16.20 11.23
N ARG A 38 7.88 15.41 12.23
CA ARG A 38 8.20 15.70 13.64
C ARG A 38 9.69 15.80 13.88
N LEU A 39 10.48 14.93 13.26
CA LEU A 39 11.93 14.96 13.37
C LEU A 39 12.50 16.26 12.82
N GLN A 40 12.03 16.69 11.63
CA GLN A 40 12.43 17.97 11.05
C GLN A 40 12.11 19.15 11.97
N GLU A 41 10.90 19.17 12.52
CA GLU A 41 10.44 20.23 13.44
C GLU A 41 11.31 20.26 14.69
N LEU A 42 11.60 19.10 15.26
CA LEU A 42 12.40 19.00 16.47
C LEU A 42 13.86 19.36 16.24
N GLN A 43 14.44 18.99 15.09
CA GLN A 43 15.78 19.39 14.68
C GLN A 43 15.87 20.90 14.45
N ALA A 44 14.87 21.50 13.81
CA ALA A 44 14.80 22.96 13.63
C ALA A 44 14.68 23.68 14.97
N TYR A 45 13.86 23.17 15.87
CA TYR A 45 13.70 23.69 17.22
C TYR A 45 15.01 23.62 18.00
N ARG A 46 15.72 22.50 17.90
CA ARG A 46 17.05 22.33 18.52
C ARG A 46 18.04 23.37 18.00
N ALA A 47 18.09 23.57 16.69
CA ALA A 47 18.99 24.55 16.07
C ALA A 47 18.69 25.98 16.54
N GLU A 48 17.42 26.37 16.59
CA GLU A 48 16.97 27.67 17.09
C GLU A 48 17.33 27.85 18.56
N TYR A 49 17.12 26.84 19.37
CA TYR A 49 17.42 26.84 20.80
C TYR A 49 18.92 27.01 21.06
N LEU A 50 19.76 26.30 20.30
CA LEU A 50 21.21 26.43 20.36
C LEU A 50 21.68 27.84 19.96
N GLY A 51 21.02 28.45 18.96
CA GLY A 51 21.28 29.82 18.54
C GLY A 51 21.00 30.81 19.66
N ARG A 52 19.92 30.68 20.39
CA ARG A 52 19.57 31.51 21.56
C ARG A 52 20.62 31.39 22.65
N PHE A 53 21.11 30.19 22.91
CA PHE A 53 22.13 29.94 23.91
C PHE A 53 23.44 30.66 23.58
N LYS A 54 23.89 30.65 22.33
CA LYS A 54 25.07 31.37 21.89
C LYS A 54 24.96 32.87 22.15
N ASN A 55 23.79 33.48 21.93
CA ASN A 55 23.54 34.88 22.17
C ASN A 55 23.52 35.23 23.66
N ILE A 56 22.96 34.37 24.50
CA ILE A 56 22.86 34.55 25.94
C ILE A 56 24.25 34.42 26.58
N GLY A 57 25.08 33.50 26.11
CA GLY A 57 26.45 33.32 26.58
C GLY A 57 27.30 34.58 26.42
N LYS A 58 26.98 35.50 25.50
CA LYS A 58 27.65 36.79 25.31
C LYS A 58 27.19 37.83 26.31
N THR A 59 26.02 37.71 26.92
CA THR A 59 25.44 38.71 27.84
C THR A 59 25.60 38.35 29.32
N GLY A 60 26.17 37.19 29.62
CA GLY A 60 26.36 36.69 31.00
C GLY A 60 25.07 36.12 31.61
N SER A 61 25.01 34.83 31.82
CA SER A 61 23.89 34.19 32.44
C SER A 61 24.27 33.54 33.76
N SER A 62 23.29 33.35 34.66
CA SER A 62 23.48 32.59 35.91
C SER A 62 23.78 31.12 35.61
N ALA A 63 24.54 30.50 36.52
CA ALA A 63 24.84 29.07 36.43
C ALA A 63 23.58 28.21 36.40
N ASP A 64 22.52 28.62 37.11
CA ASP A 64 21.22 27.92 37.13
C ASP A 64 20.52 27.93 35.77
N TYR A 65 20.60 29.07 35.05
CA TYR A 65 20.04 29.18 33.71
C TYR A 65 20.76 28.24 32.75
N ILE A 66 22.09 28.23 32.77
CA ILE A 66 22.91 27.35 31.94
C ILE A 66 22.57 25.88 32.20
N LYS A 67 22.43 25.52 33.47
CA LYS A 67 22.08 24.14 33.89
C LYS A 67 20.71 23.72 33.34
N ARG A 68 19.70 24.58 33.47
CA ARG A 68 18.36 24.34 32.92
C ARG A 68 18.38 24.19 31.40
N PHE A 69 19.19 25.01 30.75
CA PHE A 69 19.38 24.95 29.29
C PHE A 69 19.93 23.60 28.88
N ILE A 70 21.04 23.16 29.51
CA ILE A 70 21.67 21.87 29.21
C ILE A 70 20.69 20.70 29.43
N ASN A 71 19.94 20.74 30.53
CA ASN A 71 18.94 19.70 30.84
C ASN A 71 17.83 19.66 29.79
N PHE A 72 17.36 20.82 29.35
CA PHE A 72 16.32 20.88 28.32
C PHE A 72 16.85 20.40 26.95
N LEU A 73 18.07 20.80 26.60
CA LEU A 73 18.73 20.35 25.37
C LEU A 73 18.87 18.81 25.35
N ALA A 74 19.25 18.21 26.49
CA ALA A 74 19.35 16.77 26.60
C ALA A 74 18.01 16.07 26.35
N LYS A 75 16.89 16.64 26.81
CA LYS A 75 15.55 16.10 26.56
C LYS A 75 15.17 16.20 25.07
N VAL A 76 15.52 17.31 24.41
CA VAL A 76 15.29 17.49 22.98
C VAL A 76 16.09 16.45 22.20
N GLU A 77 17.34 16.23 22.53
CA GLU A 77 18.20 15.24 21.88
C GLU A 77 17.69 13.81 22.08
N ASP A 78 17.18 13.50 23.28
CA ASP A 78 16.52 12.22 23.53
C ASP A 78 15.29 12.02 22.65
N GLY A 79 14.48 13.07 22.51
CA GLY A 79 13.32 13.06 21.62
C GLY A 79 13.70 12.80 20.17
N ILE A 80 14.78 13.41 19.70
CA ILE A 80 15.32 13.19 18.35
C ILE A 80 15.74 11.73 18.18
N ARG A 81 16.48 11.18 19.12
CA ARG A 81 16.90 9.77 19.08
C ARG A 81 15.72 8.81 19.05
N GLN A 82 14.69 9.08 19.85
CA GLN A 82 13.47 8.27 19.87
C GLN A 82 12.73 8.31 18.53
N LEU A 83 12.64 9.51 17.91
CA LEU A 83 12.04 9.65 16.59
C LEU A 83 12.84 8.92 15.51
N GLU A 84 14.16 9.02 15.55
CA GLU A 84 15.03 8.30 14.62
C GLU A 84 14.85 6.80 14.72
N SER A 85 14.73 6.26 15.94
CA SER A 85 14.44 4.83 16.17
C SER A 85 13.07 4.44 15.63
N LEU A 86 12.04 5.24 15.89
CA LEU A 86 10.68 5.01 15.37
C LEU A 86 10.65 5.04 13.85
N ILE A 87 11.39 5.97 13.23
CA ILE A 87 11.51 6.06 11.79
C ILE A 87 12.11 4.77 11.22
N GLY A 88 13.20 4.28 11.80
CA GLY A 88 13.82 3.04 11.38
C GLY A 88 12.88 1.83 11.45
N LEU A 89 12.16 1.70 12.56
CA LEU A 89 11.15 0.63 12.74
C LEU A 89 10.01 0.75 11.73
N THR A 90 9.54 1.97 11.49
CA THR A 90 8.42 2.23 10.57
C THR A 90 8.83 2.02 9.13
N GLU A 91 10.07 2.38 8.74
CA GLU A 91 10.63 2.06 7.43
C GLU A 91 10.62 0.54 7.16
N GLY A 92 11.06 -0.25 8.14
CA GLY A 92 11.03 -1.70 8.07
C GLY A 92 9.60 -2.24 7.92
N ARG A 93 8.65 -1.65 8.65
CA ARG A 93 7.23 -2.00 8.53
C ARG A 93 6.68 -1.66 7.15
N CYS A 94 7.03 -0.51 6.59
CA CYS A 94 6.64 -0.13 5.23
C CYS A 94 7.17 -1.13 4.19
N ASP A 95 8.41 -1.56 4.33
CA ASP A 95 9.02 -2.53 3.43
C ASP A 95 8.27 -3.87 3.50
N GLN A 96 7.95 -4.34 4.69
CA GLN A 96 7.17 -5.56 4.90
C GLN A 96 5.76 -5.44 4.30
N ARG A 97 5.08 -4.33 4.52
CA ARG A 97 3.73 -4.09 3.98
C ARG A 97 3.74 -4.01 2.46
N ARG A 98 4.80 -3.46 1.88
CA ARG A 98 4.99 -3.42 0.43
C ARG A 98 5.14 -4.83 -0.15
N GLU A 99 5.92 -5.68 0.48
CA GLU A 99 6.08 -7.09 0.06
C GLU A 99 4.75 -7.85 0.14
N GLU A 100 3.99 -7.66 1.22
CA GLU A 100 2.67 -8.27 1.39
C GLU A 100 1.69 -7.80 0.32
N TRP A 101 1.70 -6.52 0.01
CA TRP A 101 0.86 -5.96 -1.05
C TRP A 101 1.24 -6.50 -2.42
N LEU A 102 2.53 -6.55 -2.75
CA LEU A 102 3.01 -7.09 -4.03
C LEU A 102 2.62 -8.55 -4.19
N ALA A 103 2.73 -9.36 -3.14
CA ALA A 103 2.30 -10.75 -3.16
C ALA A 103 0.79 -10.90 -3.35
N ALA A 104 0.00 -10.11 -2.63
CA ALA A 104 -1.45 -10.12 -2.76
C ALA A 104 -1.92 -9.68 -4.15
N ARG A 105 -1.28 -8.66 -4.71
CA ARG A 105 -1.54 -8.16 -6.05
C ARG A 105 -1.21 -9.22 -7.10
N ALA A 106 -0.07 -9.90 -6.98
CA ALA A 106 0.33 -10.96 -7.91
C ALA A 106 -0.69 -12.11 -7.92
N ARG A 107 -1.18 -12.52 -6.75
CA ARG A 107 -2.22 -13.57 -6.63
C ARG A 107 -3.51 -13.16 -7.31
N PHE A 108 -3.94 -11.93 -7.08
CA PHE A 108 -5.16 -11.41 -7.73
C PHE A 108 -4.99 -11.36 -9.24
N GLN A 109 -3.88 -10.83 -9.74
CA GLN A 109 -3.60 -10.75 -11.18
C GLN A 109 -3.58 -12.13 -11.84
N THR A 110 -2.98 -13.13 -11.20
CA THR A 110 -2.96 -14.50 -11.70
C THR A 110 -4.37 -15.09 -11.83
N LEU A 111 -5.20 -14.91 -10.80
CA LEU A 111 -6.59 -15.39 -10.83
C LEU A 111 -7.41 -14.66 -11.89
N ASP A 112 -7.22 -13.35 -12.00
CA ASP A 112 -7.93 -12.54 -13.00
C ASP A 112 -7.58 -12.96 -14.42
N GLU A 113 -6.31 -13.24 -14.69
CA GLU A 113 -5.86 -13.75 -16.00
C GLU A 113 -6.45 -15.13 -16.30
N VAL A 114 -6.44 -16.05 -15.35
CA VAL A 114 -6.99 -17.40 -15.53
C VAL A 114 -8.49 -17.33 -15.80
N ILE A 115 -9.22 -16.52 -15.06
CA ILE A 115 -10.66 -16.30 -15.27
C ILE A 115 -10.91 -15.71 -16.65
N GLY A 116 -10.09 -14.74 -17.07
CA GLY A 116 -10.18 -14.15 -18.39
C GLY A 116 -10.00 -15.17 -19.51
N ARG A 117 -9.05 -16.09 -19.38
CA ARG A 117 -8.85 -17.18 -20.33
C ARG A 117 -10.05 -18.12 -20.37
N TYR A 118 -10.58 -18.52 -19.22
CA TYR A 118 -11.75 -19.38 -19.15
C TYR A 118 -12.98 -18.73 -19.76
N ARG A 119 -13.21 -17.45 -19.50
CA ARG A 119 -14.32 -16.69 -20.11
C ARG A 119 -14.18 -16.63 -21.62
N ASN A 120 -12.97 -16.42 -22.12
CA ASN A 120 -12.70 -16.40 -23.55
C ASN A 120 -12.98 -17.77 -24.18
N ASP A 121 -12.50 -18.86 -23.56
CA ASP A 121 -12.75 -20.22 -24.04
C ASP A 121 -14.25 -20.57 -24.02
N GLU A 122 -14.95 -20.20 -22.96
CA GLU A 122 -16.39 -20.39 -22.80
C GLU A 122 -17.18 -19.64 -23.89
N GLU A 123 -16.76 -18.41 -24.19
CA GLU A 123 -17.37 -17.60 -25.25
C GLU A 123 -17.15 -18.21 -26.63
N GLN A 124 -15.94 -18.71 -26.90
CA GLN A 124 -15.64 -19.38 -28.16
C GLN A 124 -16.46 -20.68 -28.30
N ASP A 125 -16.61 -21.46 -27.23
CA ASP A 125 -17.42 -22.65 -27.23
C ASP A 125 -18.89 -22.33 -27.45
N ARG A 126 -19.39 -21.24 -26.88
CA ARG A 126 -20.76 -20.76 -27.08
C ARG A 126 -21.00 -20.40 -28.57
N LEU A 127 -20.08 -19.68 -29.16
CA LEU A 127 -20.13 -19.26 -30.54
C LEU A 127 -20.09 -20.48 -31.48
N ARG A 128 -19.27 -21.47 -31.18
CA ARG A 128 -19.21 -22.73 -31.94
C ARG A 128 -20.52 -23.48 -31.89
N ARG A 129 -21.14 -23.55 -30.70
CA ARG A 129 -22.46 -24.20 -30.56
C ARG A 129 -23.53 -23.47 -31.35
N GLU A 130 -23.57 -22.16 -31.27
CA GLU A 130 -24.50 -21.35 -32.07
C GLU A 130 -24.30 -21.56 -33.56
N GLN A 131 -23.04 -21.62 -34.01
CA GLN A 131 -22.74 -21.90 -35.40
C GLN A 131 -23.22 -23.28 -35.85
N ARG A 132 -23.00 -24.31 -35.03
CA ARG A 132 -23.50 -25.68 -35.29
C ARG A 132 -25.02 -25.71 -35.39
N GLU A 133 -25.72 -25.06 -34.46
CA GLU A 133 -27.17 -24.96 -34.48
C GLU A 133 -27.67 -24.23 -35.73
N SER A 134 -26.99 -23.16 -36.09
CA SER A 134 -27.27 -22.40 -37.31
C SER A 134 -27.08 -23.27 -38.55
N ASP A 135 -25.97 -24.01 -38.60
CA ASP A 135 -25.66 -24.91 -39.72
C ASP A 135 -26.69 -26.06 -39.83
N GLU A 136 -27.07 -26.64 -38.71
CA GLU A 136 -28.12 -27.67 -38.64
C GLU A 136 -29.45 -27.13 -39.10
N ARG A 137 -29.84 -25.93 -38.70
CA ARG A 137 -31.06 -25.27 -39.17
C ARG A 137 -30.99 -25.02 -40.68
N GLY A 138 -29.83 -24.60 -41.17
CA GLY A 138 -29.58 -24.41 -42.60
C GLY A 138 -29.70 -25.73 -43.36
N GLN A 139 -29.17 -26.83 -42.82
CA GLN A 139 -29.27 -28.17 -43.43
C GLN A 139 -30.70 -28.74 -43.38
N ARG A 140 -31.43 -28.37 -42.34
CA ARG A 140 -32.85 -28.77 -42.19
C ARG A 140 -33.76 -27.84 -42.99
N GLY A 141 -33.29 -26.91 -43.69
CA GLY A 141 -34.01 -25.84 -44.39
C GLY A 141 -35.45 -26.14 -44.80
N PRO A 142 -36.23 -25.16 -45.20
CA PRO A 142 -37.67 -25.40 -45.40
C PRO A 142 -37.89 -26.61 -46.27
N LEU A 143 -38.68 -27.54 -45.77
CA LEU A 143 -39.14 -28.67 -46.53
C LEU A 143 -39.63 -28.14 -47.87
N ARG A 144 -38.92 -28.48 -48.93
CA ARG A 144 -39.35 -28.12 -50.25
C ARG A 144 -40.69 -28.78 -50.49
N SER A 145 -41.69 -27.96 -50.64
CA SER A 145 -42.97 -28.45 -51.15
C SER A 145 -42.71 -29.10 -52.51
N PRO A 146 -43.33 -30.27 -52.77
CA PRO A 146 -43.21 -30.90 -54.03
C PRO A 146 -43.71 -30.03 -55.18
#